data_91ae91b5c85e765d75d783d5a5b79088
#
_entry.id   91ae91b5c85e765d75d783d5a5b79088
#
_cell.length_a   1.000
_cell.length_b   1.000
_cell.length_c   1.000
_cell.angle_alpha   90.00
_cell.angle_beta   90.00
_cell.angle_gamma   90.00
#
_symmetry.space_group_name_H-M   'P 1'
#
loop_
_entity.id
_entity.type
_entity.pdbx_description
1 polymer ?
#
loop_
_entity_poly.entity_id
_entity_poly.type
_entity_poly.pdbx_seq_one_letter_code
_entity_poly.pdbx_strand_id
1 'polypeptide(L)'
;MNKFVYLFMFNLNEIRNFSIFITLISMILFSCKKNSNTVKPELHKSYFDVTQGRFIEYEVLEINHDENASIQHDTLRYFLKIQIEDTILDNLGRINNKYVRYKKSNLNDPWMISDIWTIIIDGNNAEIVEENQRTVKMKFPVDTYTNWNATIFTNLSSLDCFYEDIHKARTINGLSFDSTVKVNQGSDRNLIRFYNKFERYAKGIGMIEKYYKDLNISNFDTLNISSGKELYF
;
A
#
# COMPACT_ATOMS: atom_id res chain seq x y z
N MET A 1 -39.28 87.44 -4.21
CA MET A 1 -38.70 86.28 -3.54
C MET A 1 -39.31 85.02 -4.17
N ASN A 2 -38.72 84.49 -5.30
CA ASN A 2 -39.26 83.41 -6.07
C ASN A 2 -38.59 82.12 -5.65
N LYS A 3 -39.34 81.19 -5.07
CA LYS A 3 -38.92 79.82 -4.83
C LYS A 3 -39.11 78.97 -6.08
N PHE A 4 -38.06 78.59 -6.72
CA PHE A 4 -38.09 77.54 -7.78
C PHE A 4 -38.29 76.17 -7.12
N VAL A 5 -39.40 75.52 -7.43
CA VAL A 5 -39.63 74.13 -7.10
C VAL A 5 -39.22 73.30 -8.31
N TYR A 6 -38.09 72.56 -8.20
CA TYR A 6 -37.69 71.57 -9.19
C TYR A 6 -38.52 70.30 -8.98
N LEU A 7 -39.46 70.03 -9.88
CA LEU A 7 -40.20 68.79 -9.93
C LEU A 7 -39.35 67.78 -10.72
N PHE A 8 -38.75 66.81 -10.04
CA PHE A 8 -38.09 65.70 -10.70
C PHE A 8 -39.18 64.75 -11.25
N MET A 9 -39.46 64.86 -12.54
CA MET A 9 -40.29 63.86 -13.24
C MET A 9 -39.39 62.66 -13.56
N PHE A 10 -39.40 61.63 -12.74
CA PHE A 10 -38.79 60.35 -13.07
C PHE A 10 -39.60 59.67 -14.19
N ASN A 11 -38.92 59.36 -15.30
CA ASN A 11 -39.52 58.67 -16.42
C ASN A 11 -39.84 57.22 -16.01
N LEU A 12 -41.10 56.84 -16.02
CA LEU A 12 -41.63 55.53 -15.63
C LEU A 12 -40.94 54.37 -16.38
N ASN A 13 -40.41 54.62 -17.56
CA ASN A 13 -39.62 53.63 -18.35
C ASN A 13 -38.22 53.40 -17.77
N GLU A 14 -37.60 54.40 -17.20
CA GLU A 14 -36.28 54.27 -16.56
C GLU A 14 -36.42 53.51 -15.23
N ILE A 15 -37.46 53.78 -14.46
CA ILE A 15 -37.71 53.03 -13.23
C ILE A 15 -38.00 51.55 -13.52
N ARG A 16 -38.75 51.26 -14.57
CA ARG A 16 -39.04 49.88 -15.00
C ARG A 16 -37.79 49.17 -15.47
N ASN A 17 -36.91 49.80 -16.24
CA ASN A 17 -35.65 49.22 -16.70
C ASN A 17 -34.66 49.03 -15.57
N PHE A 18 -34.62 49.91 -14.59
CA PHE A 18 -33.78 49.80 -13.39
C PHE A 18 -34.27 48.66 -12.46
N SER A 19 -35.58 48.48 -12.33
CA SER A 19 -36.18 47.37 -11.58
C SER A 19 -35.86 46.02 -12.22
N ILE A 20 -35.97 45.93 -13.58
CA ILE A 20 -35.62 44.71 -14.32
C ILE A 20 -34.12 44.38 -14.15
N PHE A 21 -33.24 45.39 -14.15
CA PHE A 21 -31.80 45.21 -13.97
C PHE A 21 -31.45 44.71 -12.57
N ILE A 22 -32.12 45.24 -11.53
CA ILE A 22 -31.92 44.75 -10.14
C ILE A 22 -32.43 43.32 -9.98
N THR A 23 -33.57 42.95 -10.57
CA THR A 23 -34.04 41.55 -10.51
C THR A 23 -33.15 40.60 -11.26
N LEU A 24 -32.54 40.98 -12.39
CA LEU A 24 -31.55 40.17 -13.10
C LEU A 24 -30.29 39.98 -12.30
N ILE A 25 -29.77 41.02 -11.64
CA ILE A 25 -28.59 40.93 -10.77
C ILE A 25 -28.90 40.06 -9.54
N SER A 26 -30.10 40.16 -8.97
CA SER A 26 -30.51 39.30 -7.84
C SER A 26 -30.55 37.81 -8.22
N MET A 27 -30.98 37.46 -9.44
CA MET A 27 -30.97 36.07 -9.92
C MET A 27 -29.57 35.51 -10.12
N ILE A 28 -28.59 36.35 -10.46
CA ILE A 28 -27.18 35.92 -10.63
C ILE A 28 -26.54 35.61 -9.26
N LEU A 29 -26.97 36.31 -8.19
CA LEU A 29 -26.43 36.10 -6.83
C LEU A 29 -27.00 34.83 -6.15
N PHE A 30 -28.08 34.25 -6.65
CA PHE A 30 -28.58 32.94 -6.20
C PHE A 30 -27.99 31.75 -6.95
N SER A 31 -26.93 31.98 -7.75
CA SER A 31 -26.19 30.90 -8.40
C SER A 31 -25.58 29.97 -7.35
N CYS A 32 -26.24 28.86 -7.20
CA CYS A 32 -25.90 27.60 -6.56
C CYS A 32 -24.58 27.57 -5.81
N LYS A 33 -24.62 27.62 -4.48
CA LYS A 33 -23.64 26.89 -3.67
C LYS A 33 -23.82 25.40 -4.00
N LYS A 34 -23.07 24.90 -4.96
CA LYS A 34 -22.90 23.47 -5.14
C LYS A 34 -22.21 22.98 -3.87
N ASN A 35 -22.99 22.46 -2.92
CA ASN A 35 -22.44 21.66 -1.85
C ASN A 35 -21.82 20.43 -2.52
N SER A 36 -20.59 20.57 -2.99
CA SER A 36 -19.76 19.42 -3.28
C SER A 36 -19.45 18.79 -1.91
N ASN A 37 -20.33 17.92 -1.43
CA ASN A 37 -19.93 16.87 -0.51
C ASN A 37 -18.90 16.05 -1.30
N THR A 38 -17.67 16.54 -1.35
CA THR A 38 -16.52 15.74 -1.80
C THR A 38 -16.35 14.66 -0.74
N VAL A 39 -17.01 13.53 -0.98
CA VAL A 39 -16.75 12.31 -0.21
C VAL A 39 -15.24 12.07 -0.39
N LYS A 40 -14.49 12.31 0.67
CA LYS A 40 -13.05 12.06 0.65
C LYS A 40 -12.87 10.56 0.36
N PRO A 41 -12.17 10.18 -0.71
CA PRO A 41 -12.04 8.77 -1.05
C PRO A 41 -11.42 8.00 0.12
N GLU A 42 -11.95 6.82 0.41
CA GLU A 42 -11.39 5.94 1.42
C GLU A 42 -10.01 5.47 0.95
N LEU A 43 -9.00 5.69 1.76
CA LEU A 43 -7.61 5.35 1.42
C LEU A 43 -7.31 3.85 1.61
N HIS A 44 -8.15 3.13 2.36
CA HIS A 44 -8.00 1.71 2.70
C HIS A 44 -6.69 1.36 3.42
N LYS A 45 -6.20 2.28 4.28
CA LYS A 45 -4.96 2.08 5.06
C LYS A 45 -5.01 0.86 5.98
N SER A 46 -6.19 0.36 6.31
CA SER A 46 -6.39 -0.81 7.16
C SER A 46 -5.86 -2.13 6.56
N TYR A 47 -5.41 -2.17 5.32
CA TYR A 47 -4.66 -3.30 4.78
C TYR A 47 -3.26 -3.41 5.37
N PHE A 48 -2.66 -2.30 5.78
CA PHE A 48 -1.35 -2.29 6.43
C PHE A 48 -1.55 -1.97 7.93
N ASP A 49 -1.67 -3.03 8.73
CA ASP A 49 -1.90 -2.88 10.16
C ASP A 49 -0.58 -2.50 10.87
N VAL A 50 -0.64 -1.43 11.66
CA VAL A 50 0.47 -0.95 12.50
C VAL A 50 0.06 -0.93 13.99
N THR A 51 -0.99 -1.67 14.36
CA THR A 51 -1.53 -1.67 15.72
C THR A 51 -0.59 -2.44 16.66
N GLN A 52 -0.11 -1.76 17.69
CA GLN A 52 0.75 -2.33 18.73
C GLN A 52 0.10 -3.54 19.40
N GLY A 53 0.90 -4.57 19.68
CA GLY A 53 0.50 -5.82 20.34
C GLY A 53 -0.06 -6.88 19.37
N ARG A 54 -0.35 -6.53 18.11
CA ARG A 54 -0.80 -7.53 17.12
C ARG A 54 0.35 -8.35 16.60
N PHE A 55 0.04 -9.61 16.28
CA PHE A 55 1.00 -10.51 15.66
C PHE A 55 0.33 -11.42 14.64
N ILE A 56 1.12 -11.96 13.71
CA ILE A 56 0.73 -12.99 12.76
C ILE A 56 1.81 -14.06 12.77
N GLU A 57 1.41 -15.32 12.70
CA GLU A 57 2.29 -16.50 12.62
C GLU A 57 2.16 -17.12 11.23
N TYR A 58 3.28 -17.52 10.66
CA TYR A 58 3.37 -18.13 9.35
C TYR A 58 4.14 -19.45 9.41
N GLU A 59 3.75 -20.40 8.58
CA GLU A 59 4.62 -21.49 8.15
C GLU A 59 5.41 -21.01 6.94
N VAL A 60 6.72 -21.14 6.99
CA VAL A 60 7.61 -20.67 5.93
C VAL A 60 8.26 -21.84 5.23
N LEU A 61 8.19 -21.83 3.91
CA LEU A 61 8.97 -22.69 3.02
C LEU A 61 9.98 -21.84 2.28
N GLU A 62 11.25 -22.14 2.47
CA GLU A 62 12.37 -21.51 1.79
C GLU A 62 13.16 -22.59 1.02
N ILE A 63 13.42 -22.35 -0.28
CA ILE A 63 14.18 -23.24 -1.12
C ILE A 63 15.33 -22.43 -1.75
N ASN A 64 16.55 -22.82 -1.48
CA ASN A 64 17.74 -22.24 -2.09
C ASN A 64 18.26 -23.21 -3.16
N HIS A 65 18.44 -22.69 -4.36
CA HIS A 65 18.90 -23.44 -5.53
C HIS A 65 20.34 -23.05 -5.86
N ASP A 66 21.23 -24.03 -5.95
CA ASP A 66 22.62 -23.87 -6.40
C ASP A 66 23.08 -25.18 -7.05
N GLU A 67 23.26 -25.20 -8.36
CA GLU A 67 23.69 -26.40 -9.09
C GLU A 67 25.08 -26.90 -8.71
N ASN A 68 25.91 -26.03 -8.08
CA ASN A 68 27.27 -26.36 -7.63
C ASN A 68 27.32 -26.82 -6.17
N ALA A 69 26.23 -26.73 -5.43
CA ALA A 69 26.17 -27.17 -4.05
C ALA A 69 26.00 -28.69 -3.92
N SER A 70 26.43 -29.27 -2.80
CA SER A 70 26.20 -30.67 -2.48
C SER A 70 24.71 -31.04 -2.36
N ILE A 71 23.89 -30.08 -1.90
CA ILE A 71 22.43 -30.15 -1.88
C ILE A 71 21.94 -29.06 -2.83
N GLN A 72 21.58 -29.43 -4.07
CA GLN A 72 21.26 -28.47 -5.12
C GLN A 72 19.97 -27.69 -4.86
N HIS A 73 19.03 -28.27 -4.09
CA HIS A 73 17.72 -27.69 -3.76
C HIS A 73 17.51 -27.77 -2.26
N ASP A 74 18.30 -26.97 -1.50
CA ASP A 74 18.21 -26.95 -0.05
C ASP A 74 16.89 -26.36 0.41
N THR A 75 16.10 -27.17 1.12
CA THR A 75 14.74 -26.85 1.53
C THR A 75 14.65 -26.70 3.04
N LEU A 76 14.30 -25.50 3.49
CA LEU A 76 14.09 -25.16 4.88
C LEU A 76 12.61 -24.93 5.15
N ARG A 77 12.13 -25.51 6.26
CA ARG A 77 10.79 -25.22 6.81
C ARG A 77 10.96 -24.70 8.23
N TYR A 78 10.25 -23.62 8.54
CA TYR A 78 10.26 -23.02 9.87
C TYR A 78 9.02 -22.20 10.13
N PHE A 79 8.82 -21.79 11.37
CA PHE A 79 7.75 -20.89 11.77
C PHE A 79 8.30 -19.49 11.99
N LEU A 80 7.59 -18.50 11.47
CA LEU A 80 7.87 -17.08 11.61
C LEU A 80 6.70 -16.42 12.32
N LYS A 81 6.96 -15.72 13.42
CA LYS A 81 5.99 -14.81 14.04
C LYS A 81 6.48 -13.38 13.82
N ILE A 82 5.58 -12.52 13.36
CA ILE A 82 5.82 -11.09 13.21
C ILE A 82 4.89 -10.38 14.20
N GLN A 83 5.48 -9.58 15.08
CA GLN A 83 4.75 -8.85 16.12
C GLN A 83 5.05 -7.36 16.04
N ILE A 84 4.01 -6.54 16.14
CA ILE A 84 4.13 -5.10 16.25
C ILE A 84 4.27 -4.74 17.72
N GLU A 85 5.44 -4.23 18.09
CA GLU A 85 5.78 -3.91 19.48
C GLU A 85 5.82 -2.38 19.73
N ASP A 86 6.63 -1.99 20.69
CA ASP A 86 6.79 -0.60 21.11
C ASP A 86 7.20 0.32 19.95
N THR A 87 6.96 1.61 20.16
CA THR A 87 7.37 2.64 19.21
C THR A 87 8.83 3.04 19.42
N ILE A 88 9.45 3.53 18.34
CA ILE A 88 10.79 4.10 18.31
C ILE A 88 10.80 5.37 17.43
N LEU A 89 11.57 6.37 17.83
CA LEU A 89 11.81 7.54 16.98
C LEU A 89 12.90 7.21 15.94
N ASP A 90 12.67 7.57 14.70
CA ASP A 90 13.70 7.53 13.66
C ASP A 90 14.55 8.82 13.68
N ASN A 91 15.58 8.86 12.83
CA ASN A 91 16.48 10.01 12.72
C ASN A 91 15.80 11.31 12.22
N LEU A 92 14.58 11.22 11.72
CA LEU A 92 13.74 12.35 11.31
C LEU A 92 12.76 12.76 12.40
N GLY A 93 12.80 12.12 13.57
CA GLY A 93 11.88 12.38 14.68
C GLY A 93 10.47 11.81 14.46
N ARG A 94 10.27 10.88 13.50
CA ARG A 94 8.97 10.25 13.26
C ARG A 94 8.81 9.04 14.19
N ILE A 95 7.60 8.85 14.68
CA ILE A 95 7.25 7.68 15.51
C ILE A 95 7.00 6.49 14.60
N ASN A 96 7.83 5.48 14.71
CA ASN A 96 7.70 4.19 14.03
C ASN A 96 7.34 3.11 15.03
N ASN A 97 6.69 2.04 14.57
CA ASN A 97 6.50 0.85 15.39
C ASN A 97 7.62 -0.16 15.12
N LYS A 98 8.11 -0.83 16.17
CA LYS A 98 9.01 -1.97 16.02
C LYS A 98 8.24 -3.13 15.41
N TYR A 99 8.80 -3.74 14.39
CA TYR A 99 8.30 -4.88 13.67
C TYR A 99 9.22 -6.06 13.95
N VAL A 100 8.94 -6.75 15.07
CA VAL A 100 9.83 -7.78 15.60
C VAL A 100 9.51 -9.12 14.97
N ARG A 101 10.52 -9.77 14.44
CA ARG A 101 10.43 -11.09 13.82
C ARG A 101 11.01 -12.13 14.76
N TYR A 102 10.22 -13.17 15.02
CA TYR A 102 10.61 -14.32 15.81
C TYR A 102 10.59 -15.55 14.91
N LYS A 103 11.56 -16.43 15.10
CA LYS A 103 11.70 -17.67 14.34
C LYS A 103 11.80 -18.86 15.30
N LYS A 104 11.25 -20.01 14.88
CA LYS A 104 11.46 -21.31 15.51
C LYS A 104 11.48 -22.41 14.46
N SER A 105 12.25 -23.47 14.68
CA SER A 105 12.39 -24.58 13.72
C SER A 105 11.24 -25.58 13.83
N ASN A 106 10.78 -25.89 15.04
CA ASN A 106 9.70 -26.82 15.28
C ASN A 106 8.56 -26.19 16.10
N LEU A 107 7.39 -26.78 16.07
CA LEU A 107 6.21 -26.29 16.78
C LEU A 107 6.45 -26.07 18.28
N ASN A 108 7.20 -26.97 18.92
CA ASN A 108 7.45 -26.95 20.36
C ASN A 108 8.68 -26.14 20.78
N ASP A 109 9.43 -25.62 19.82
CA ASP A 109 10.62 -24.80 20.11
C ASP A 109 10.17 -23.42 20.64
N PRO A 110 10.99 -22.78 21.49
CA PRO A 110 10.75 -21.41 21.91
C PRO A 110 10.92 -20.44 20.73
N TRP A 111 10.15 -19.38 20.75
CA TRP A 111 10.33 -18.27 19.81
C TRP A 111 11.62 -17.51 20.12
N MET A 112 12.48 -17.36 19.11
CA MET A 112 13.73 -16.59 19.19
C MET A 112 13.63 -15.38 18.28
N ILE A 113 14.07 -14.22 18.79
CA ILE A 113 14.13 -13.00 17.95
C ILE A 113 15.16 -13.25 16.83
N SER A 114 14.73 -13.07 15.59
CA SER A 114 15.61 -13.12 14.42
C SER A 114 15.98 -11.72 13.92
N ASP A 115 15.00 -10.81 13.88
CA ASP A 115 15.22 -9.47 13.34
C ASP A 115 14.33 -8.45 14.05
N ILE A 116 14.77 -7.19 14.09
CA ILE A 116 13.96 -6.05 14.54
C ILE A 116 14.00 -5.01 13.45
N TRP A 117 12.85 -4.85 12.79
CA TRP A 117 12.63 -3.85 11.76
C TRP A 117 11.71 -2.74 12.29
N THR A 118 11.46 -1.73 11.48
CA THR A 118 10.50 -0.68 11.84
C THR A 118 9.50 -0.45 10.72
N ILE A 119 8.25 -0.15 11.11
CA ILE A 119 7.17 0.16 10.18
C ILE A 119 6.49 1.49 10.54
N ILE A 120 5.99 2.19 9.53
CA ILE A 120 5.24 3.44 9.68
C ILE A 120 4.26 3.62 8.52
N ILE A 121 3.13 4.29 8.79
CA ILE A 121 2.32 4.90 7.73
C ILE A 121 2.61 6.40 7.75
N ASP A 122 3.36 6.87 6.75
CA ASP A 122 3.72 8.27 6.58
C ASP A 122 3.03 8.84 5.33
N GLY A 123 2.12 9.79 5.53
CA GLY A 123 1.29 10.32 4.45
C GLY A 123 0.49 9.23 3.76
N ASN A 124 0.83 8.97 2.50
CA ASN A 124 0.20 7.94 1.66
C ASN A 124 1.08 6.69 1.48
N ASN A 125 2.16 6.55 2.22
CA ASN A 125 3.04 5.39 2.13
C ASN A 125 2.97 4.54 3.39
N ALA A 126 2.90 3.22 3.23
CA ALA A 126 3.23 2.26 4.27
C ALA A 126 4.68 1.84 4.05
N GLU A 127 5.56 2.18 4.97
CA GLU A 127 7.00 1.99 4.85
C GLU A 127 7.50 0.97 5.86
N ILE A 128 8.52 0.23 5.47
CA ILE A 128 9.29 -0.64 6.35
C ILE A 128 10.78 -0.36 6.19
N VAL A 129 11.52 -0.46 7.28
CA VAL A 129 12.99 -0.47 7.26
C VAL A 129 13.45 -1.87 7.62
N GLU A 130 13.90 -2.61 6.61
CA GLU A 130 14.48 -3.95 6.68
C GLU A 130 15.98 -3.84 6.38
N GLU A 131 16.88 -4.40 7.20
CA GLU A 131 18.33 -4.39 6.98
C GLU A 131 18.88 -3.00 6.57
N ASN A 132 18.42 -1.96 7.26
CA ASN A 132 18.76 -0.55 6.97
C ASN A 132 18.28 -0.05 5.58
N GLN A 133 17.43 -0.81 4.87
CA GLN A 133 16.83 -0.41 3.62
C GLN A 133 15.38 0.00 3.86
N ARG A 134 15.05 1.27 3.55
CA ARG A 134 13.68 1.77 3.62
C ARG A 134 12.95 1.47 2.32
N THR A 135 11.86 0.71 2.40
CA THR A 135 11.02 0.38 1.25
C THR A 135 9.57 0.75 1.47
N VAL A 136 8.85 1.06 0.39
CA VAL A 136 7.41 1.33 0.40
C VAL A 136 6.66 0.04 0.08
N LYS A 137 6.03 -0.55 1.10
CA LYS A 137 5.26 -1.80 0.96
C LYS A 137 3.91 -1.58 0.30
N MET A 138 3.24 -0.48 0.64
CA MET A 138 1.95 -0.08 0.05
C MET A 138 1.89 1.42 -0.14
N LYS A 139 1.16 1.86 -1.15
CA LYS A 139 0.86 3.27 -1.41
C LYS A 139 -0.65 3.49 -1.45
N PHE A 140 -1.13 4.50 -0.79
CA PHE A 140 -2.56 4.81 -0.70
C PHE A 140 -2.98 5.95 -1.64
N PRO A 141 -4.20 5.91 -2.18
CA PRO A 141 -5.27 4.93 -1.94
C PRO A 141 -4.95 3.56 -2.54
N VAL A 142 -5.60 2.49 -2.01
CA VAL A 142 -5.57 1.16 -2.63
C VAL A 142 -6.58 1.15 -3.77
N ASP A 143 -6.10 1.34 -5.00
CA ASP A 143 -6.92 1.32 -6.22
C ASP A 143 -6.12 0.80 -7.43
N THR A 144 -6.80 0.59 -8.55
CA THR A 144 -6.21 0.02 -9.78
C THR A 144 -5.26 0.99 -10.52
N TYR A 145 -5.25 2.25 -10.19
CA TYR A 145 -4.41 3.27 -10.82
C TYR A 145 -3.16 3.59 -9.99
N THR A 146 -3.13 3.15 -8.73
CA THR A 146 -2.00 3.37 -7.83
C THR A 146 -0.85 2.42 -8.19
N ASN A 147 0.27 3.03 -8.56
CA ASN A 147 1.55 2.34 -8.75
C ASN A 147 2.67 3.10 -8.05
N TRP A 148 3.76 2.42 -7.73
CA TRP A 148 4.90 3.05 -7.05
C TRP A 148 6.18 2.26 -7.23
N ASN A 149 7.32 2.94 -7.10
CA ASN A 149 8.60 2.28 -6.91
C ASN A 149 8.82 1.98 -5.43
N ALA A 150 8.85 0.70 -5.04
CA ALA A 150 9.03 0.30 -3.65
C ALA A 150 10.41 0.66 -3.09
N THR A 151 11.43 0.78 -3.93
CA THR A 151 12.83 1.07 -3.57
C THR A 151 13.21 2.56 -3.69
N ILE A 152 12.23 3.47 -3.81
CA ILE A 152 12.43 4.89 -4.06
C ILE A 152 13.36 5.58 -3.05
N PHE A 153 13.48 5.05 -1.83
CA PHE A 153 14.32 5.57 -0.76
C PHE A 153 15.66 4.82 -0.59
N THR A 154 16.03 3.98 -1.55
CA THR A 154 17.24 3.16 -1.50
C THR A 154 18.09 3.39 -2.76
N ASN A 155 19.32 2.84 -2.76
CA ASN A 155 20.17 2.81 -3.95
C ASN A 155 19.99 1.52 -4.79
N LEU A 156 18.96 0.73 -4.48
CA LEU A 156 18.63 -0.49 -5.21
C LEU A 156 17.96 -0.17 -6.56
N SER A 157 17.97 -1.13 -7.47
CA SER A 157 17.20 -1.04 -8.72
C SER A 157 15.72 -0.80 -8.43
N SER A 158 15.03 -0.07 -9.32
CA SER A 158 13.60 0.19 -9.20
C SER A 158 12.82 -1.11 -9.07
N LEU A 159 11.89 -1.14 -8.10
CA LEU A 159 10.92 -2.21 -7.90
C LEU A 159 9.53 -1.63 -8.06
N ASP A 160 8.99 -1.71 -9.28
CA ASP A 160 7.69 -1.16 -9.60
C ASP A 160 6.59 -2.08 -9.09
N CYS A 161 5.71 -1.52 -8.27
CA CYS A 161 4.61 -2.21 -7.62
C CYS A 161 3.27 -1.65 -8.05
N PHE A 162 2.24 -2.50 -8.05
CA PHE A 162 0.86 -2.14 -8.32
C PHE A 162 -0.10 -3.13 -7.64
N TYR A 163 -1.38 -2.77 -7.60
CA TYR A 163 -2.39 -3.59 -6.96
C TYR A 163 -3.13 -4.50 -7.94
N GLU A 164 -3.38 -5.71 -7.48
CA GLU A 164 -4.27 -6.70 -8.11
C GLU A 164 -5.25 -7.25 -7.07
N ASP A 165 -6.32 -7.89 -7.53
CA ASP A 165 -7.30 -8.56 -6.65
C ASP A 165 -7.84 -7.65 -5.51
N ILE A 166 -8.05 -6.37 -5.78
CA ILE A 166 -8.47 -5.38 -4.78
C ILE A 166 -9.85 -5.75 -4.23
N HIS A 167 -9.97 -5.77 -2.89
CA HIS A 167 -11.19 -6.06 -2.12
C HIS A 167 -11.78 -7.45 -2.39
N LYS A 168 -10.99 -8.41 -2.87
CA LYS A 168 -11.47 -9.78 -3.11
C LYS A 168 -11.34 -10.64 -1.87
N ALA A 169 -12.39 -11.43 -1.59
CA ALA A 169 -12.32 -12.48 -0.60
C ALA A 169 -11.34 -13.58 -1.02
N ARG A 170 -10.63 -14.16 -0.05
CA ARG A 170 -9.67 -15.26 -0.27
C ARG A 170 -9.69 -16.24 0.89
N THR A 171 -9.44 -17.51 0.56
CA THR A 171 -9.17 -18.54 1.57
C THR A 171 -7.72 -19.02 1.34
N ILE A 172 -6.91 -18.98 2.39
CA ILE A 172 -5.50 -19.40 2.40
C ILE A 172 -5.32 -20.34 3.58
N ASN A 173 -4.82 -21.55 3.35
CA ASN A 173 -4.59 -22.56 4.38
C ASN A 173 -5.81 -22.79 5.31
N GLY A 174 -7.03 -22.77 4.75
CA GLY A 174 -8.28 -22.96 5.49
C GLY A 174 -8.79 -21.71 6.23
N LEU A 175 -8.04 -20.61 6.25
CA LEU A 175 -8.45 -19.34 6.83
C LEU A 175 -9.11 -18.46 5.76
N SER A 176 -10.30 -17.93 6.03
CA SER A 176 -11.06 -17.08 5.12
C SER A 176 -10.90 -15.61 5.47
N PHE A 177 -10.66 -14.78 4.46
CA PHE A 177 -10.48 -13.34 4.55
C PHE A 177 -11.49 -12.67 3.62
N ASP A 178 -12.36 -11.82 4.15
CA ASP A 178 -13.45 -11.20 3.37
C ASP A 178 -12.96 -10.17 2.36
N SER A 179 -11.86 -9.49 2.66
CA SER A 179 -11.31 -8.44 1.80
C SER A 179 -9.79 -8.47 1.81
N THR A 180 -9.21 -8.77 0.65
CA THR A 180 -7.76 -8.81 0.45
C THR A 180 -7.33 -7.92 -0.71
N VAL A 181 -6.05 -7.62 -0.77
CA VAL A 181 -5.38 -6.97 -1.90
C VAL A 181 -4.04 -7.64 -2.15
N LYS A 182 -3.70 -7.86 -3.41
CA LYS A 182 -2.38 -8.35 -3.83
C LYS A 182 -1.53 -7.17 -4.29
N VAL A 183 -0.35 -7.02 -3.70
CA VAL A 183 0.71 -6.13 -4.17
C VAL A 183 1.62 -6.93 -5.08
N ASN A 184 1.51 -6.71 -6.39
CA ASN A 184 2.41 -7.29 -7.37
C ASN A 184 3.73 -6.53 -7.34
N GLN A 185 4.85 -7.26 -7.27
CA GLN A 185 6.22 -6.74 -7.18
C GLN A 185 7.07 -7.20 -8.38
N GLY A 186 6.41 -7.66 -9.44
CA GLY A 186 7.00 -8.10 -10.68
C GLY A 186 6.79 -9.58 -10.98
N SER A 187 6.67 -9.85 -12.28
CA SER A 187 6.59 -11.20 -12.81
C SER A 187 7.24 -11.19 -14.19
N ASP A 188 8.24 -12.06 -14.39
CA ASP A 188 8.89 -12.28 -15.66
C ASP A 188 9.24 -13.76 -15.79
N ARG A 189 8.95 -14.35 -16.95
CA ARG A 189 9.30 -15.73 -17.25
C ARG A 189 9.80 -15.83 -18.67
N ASN A 190 11.04 -16.23 -18.79
CA ASN A 190 11.68 -16.50 -20.07
C ASN A 190 12.52 -17.78 -19.98
N LEU A 191 13.33 -18.07 -21.01
CA LEU A 191 14.13 -19.31 -21.10
C LEU A 191 15.34 -19.35 -20.14
N ILE A 192 15.71 -18.23 -19.54
CA ILE A 192 16.89 -18.12 -18.66
C ILE A 192 16.53 -17.66 -17.25
N ARG A 193 15.31 -17.20 -17.01
CA ARG A 193 14.87 -16.70 -15.71
C ARG A 193 13.38 -16.96 -15.48
N PHE A 194 13.06 -17.30 -14.23
CA PHE A 194 11.70 -17.24 -13.72
C PHE A 194 11.68 -16.34 -12.49
N TYR A 195 11.06 -15.17 -12.63
CA TYR A 195 10.85 -14.22 -11.56
C TYR A 195 9.36 -14.03 -11.32
N ASN A 196 8.91 -14.15 -10.05
CA ASN A 196 7.56 -13.82 -9.63
C ASN A 196 7.57 -13.46 -8.15
N LYS A 197 7.07 -12.27 -7.83
CA LYS A 197 7.08 -11.73 -6.46
C LYS A 197 5.81 -10.97 -6.17
N PHE A 198 5.14 -11.32 -5.07
CA PHE A 198 4.00 -10.57 -4.57
C PHE A 198 3.84 -10.74 -3.06
N GLU A 199 3.11 -9.81 -2.46
CA GLU A 199 2.60 -9.88 -1.10
C GLU A 199 1.09 -9.68 -1.13
N ARG A 200 0.35 -10.41 -0.28
CA ARG A 200 -1.10 -10.23 -0.12
C ARG A 200 -1.42 -9.76 1.29
N TYR A 201 -2.31 -8.79 1.37
CA TYR A 201 -2.73 -8.18 2.62
C TYR A 201 -4.22 -8.36 2.82
N ALA A 202 -4.67 -8.60 4.06
CA ALA A 202 -6.07 -8.65 4.44
C ALA A 202 -6.44 -7.43 5.28
N LYS A 203 -7.63 -6.89 5.03
CA LYS A 203 -8.15 -5.69 5.71
C LYS A 203 -8.23 -5.93 7.23
N GLY A 204 -7.58 -5.06 8.03
CA GLY A 204 -7.56 -5.14 9.48
C GLY A 204 -6.67 -6.24 10.06
N ILE A 205 -5.84 -6.90 9.22
CA ILE A 205 -4.95 -7.99 9.66
C ILE A 205 -3.50 -7.66 9.28
N GLY A 206 -3.24 -7.21 8.06
CA GLY A 206 -1.90 -7.01 7.52
C GLY A 206 -1.55 -8.07 6.48
N MET A 207 -0.25 -8.34 6.29
CA MET A 207 0.23 -9.32 5.32
C MET A 207 -0.19 -10.73 5.73
N ILE A 208 -0.81 -11.48 4.79
CA ILE A 208 -1.31 -12.85 5.00
C ILE A 208 -0.65 -13.88 4.09
N GLU A 209 0.05 -13.43 3.06
CA GLU A 209 0.76 -14.29 2.12
C GLU A 209 1.94 -13.54 1.52
N LYS A 210 3.05 -14.22 1.39
CA LYS A 210 4.22 -13.76 0.61
C LYS A 210 4.66 -14.86 -0.32
N TYR A 211 4.83 -14.49 -1.58
CA TYR A 211 5.35 -15.32 -2.64
C TYR A 211 6.57 -14.65 -3.25
N TYR A 212 7.68 -15.35 -3.23
CA TYR A 212 8.92 -14.91 -3.85
C TYR A 212 9.53 -16.07 -4.61
N LYS A 213 9.78 -15.88 -5.89
CA LYS A 213 10.51 -16.82 -6.74
C LYS A 213 11.41 -16.02 -7.67
N ASP A 214 12.71 -16.27 -7.60
CA ASP A 214 13.71 -15.71 -8.51
C ASP A 214 14.73 -16.80 -8.84
N LEU A 215 14.59 -17.39 -10.02
CA LEU A 215 15.34 -18.55 -10.44
C LEU A 215 16.04 -18.27 -11.77
N ASN A 216 17.32 -18.66 -11.85
CA ASN A 216 18.05 -18.75 -13.09
C ASN A 216 17.91 -20.18 -13.67
N ILE A 217 17.73 -20.26 -14.97
CA ILE A 217 17.45 -21.50 -15.71
C ILE A 217 18.68 -21.81 -16.57
N SER A 218 19.19 -23.05 -16.47
CA SER A 218 20.29 -23.55 -17.29
C SER A 218 19.77 -24.22 -18.57
N ASN A 219 20.58 -24.14 -19.62
CA ASN A 219 20.38 -24.85 -20.86
C ASN A 219 19.04 -24.62 -21.55
N PHE A 220 18.39 -23.50 -21.27
CA PHE A 220 17.05 -23.15 -21.79
C PHE A 220 15.95 -24.19 -21.44
N ASP A 221 16.22 -25.03 -20.45
CA ASP A 221 15.27 -25.99 -19.91
C ASP A 221 14.66 -25.51 -18.61
N THR A 222 13.37 -25.20 -18.61
CA THR A 222 12.64 -24.64 -17.46
C THR A 222 12.58 -25.58 -16.25
N LEU A 223 12.96 -26.84 -16.40
CA LEU A 223 13.10 -27.83 -15.32
C LEU A 223 14.50 -27.84 -14.71
N ASN A 224 15.47 -27.21 -15.38
CA ASN A 224 16.88 -27.22 -14.97
C ASN A 224 17.25 -25.87 -14.32
N ILE A 225 17.08 -25.77 -13.00
CA ILE A 225 17.35 -24.57 -12.21
C ILE A 225 18.82 -24.59 -11.81
N SER A 226 19.57 -23.59 -12.27
CA SER A 226 21.01 -23.43 -11.92
C SER A 226 21.21 -22.74 -10.59
N SER A 227 20.43 -21.73 -10.28
CA SER A 227 20.52 -21.00 -9.04
C SER A 227 19.24 -20.21 -8.74
N GLY A 228 19.11 -19.75 -7.52
CA GLY A 228 18.03 -18.85 -7.15
C GLY A 228 17.38 -19.20 -5.82
N LYS A 229 16.26 -18.54 -5.55
CA LYS A 229 15.56 -18.66 -4.28
C LYS A 229 14.04 -18.65 -4.47
N GLU A 230 13.40 -19.50 -3.69
CA GLU A 230 11.95 -19.47 -3.50
C GLU A 230 11.64 -19.24 -2.01
N LEU A 231 10.62 -18.43 -1.71
CA LEU A 231 10.18 -18.16 -0.35
C LEU A 231 8.67 -17.99 -0.33
N TYR A 232 8.01 -18.75 0.52
CA TYR A 232 6.56 -18.80 0.67
C TYR A 232 6.16 -18.71 2.14
N PHE A 233 5.22 -17.84 2.47
CA PHE A 233 4.53 -17.80 3.76
C PHE A 233 3.20 -17.06 3.69
#